data_13d8370853c6e8eb20245b2ddc6ddf70
#
_entry.id   13d8370853c6e8eb20245b2ddc6ddf70
#
_cell.length_a   1.000
_cell.length_b   1.000
_cell.length_c   1.000
_cell.angle_alpha   90.00
_cell.angle_beta   90.00
_cell.angle_gamma   90.00
#
_symmetry.space_group_name_H-M   'P 1'
#
loop_
_entity.id
_entity.type
_entity.pdbx_description
1 polymer ?
#
loop_
_entity_poly.entity_id
_entity_poly.type
_entity_poly.pdbx_seq_one_letter_code
_entity_poly.pdbx_strand_id
1 'polypeptide(L)'
;MNAIKKGLLALTLTSTLVFSGCGYNTLQAKDESVNAAWSEVQNQYQRRADLVPNLVNVVKGYATHEEKVLTEVTEARANVAGLKVDKEVLENPELFKKYQEAQAQMTSALSRLLAVTENYPDLKANEQFRDLQVQLEGTENRISTARTRYVETVQDYNTYVRQFPQAMTAKVIGMKTKENFSAD
;
A
#
# COMPACT_ATOMS: atom_id res chain seq x y z
N MET A 1 -10.41 2.31 -60.60
CA MET A 1 -9.41 1.73 -59.69
C MET A 1 -9.08 2.63 -58.48
N ASN A 2 -9.28 3.94 -58.53
CA ASN A 2 -8.90 4.88 -57.43
C ASN A 2 -9.96 5.03 -56.32
N ALA A 3 -11.26 4.86 -56.59
CA ALA A 3 -12.32 5.01 -55.59
C ALA A 3 -12.36 3.86 -54.58
N ILE A 4 -12.18 2.63 -55.06
CA ILE A 4 -12.14 1.41 -54.22
C ILE A 4 -10.92 1.44 -53.29
N LYS A 5 -9.75 1.86 -53.78
CA LYS A 5 -8.54 2.00 -52.95
C LYS A 5 -8.69 3.08 -51.87
N LYS A 6 -9.36 4.21 -52.19
CA LYS A 6 -9.65 5.28 -51.22
C LYS A 6 -10.66 4.84 -50.17
N GLY A 7 -11.69 4.06 -50.58
CA GLY A 7 -12.66 3.49 -49.64
C GLY A 7 -12.04 2.42 -48.71
N LEU A 8 -11.15 1.58 -49.22
CA LEU A 8 -10.45 0.58 -48.43
C LEU A 8 -9.48 1.24 -47.43
N LEU A 9 -8.79 2.30 -47.85
CA LEU A 9 -7.89 3.08 -46.97
C LEU A 9 -8.63 3.82 -45.86
N ALA A 10 -9.80 4.37 -46.17
CA ALA A 10 -10.67 5.03 -45.18
C ALA A 10 -11.24 4.03 -44.17
N LEU A 11 -11.64 2.83 -44.63
CA LEU A 11 -12.18 1.78 -43.78
C LEU A 11 -11.12 1.22 -42.82
N THR A 12 -9.86 1.07 -43.26
CA THR A 12 -8.76 0.64 -42.39
C THR A 12 -8.39 1.69 -41.40
N LEU A 13 -8.43 2.99 -41.74
CA LEU A 13 -8.12 4.11 -40.84
C LEU A 13 -9.19 4.27 -39.73
N THR A 14 -10.47 4.10 -40.09
CA THR A 14 -11.56 4.14 -39.09
C THR A 14 -11.56 2.93 -38.17
N SER A 15 -11.22 1.76 -38.66
CA SER A 15 -11.11 0.53 -37.84
C SER A 15 -10.02 0.65 -36.77
N THR A 16 -8.86 1.24 -37.10
CA THR A 16 -7.77 1.45 -36.11
C THR A 16 -8.13 2.45 -35.02
N LEU A 17 -8.90 3.48 -35.30
CA LEU A 17 -9.34 4.49 -34.32
C LEU A 17 -10.35 3.91 -33.28
N VAL A 18 -11.22 3.01 -33.69
CA VAL A 18 -12.22 2.39 -32.80
C VAL A 18 -11.57 1.41 -31.83
N PHE A 19 -10.54 0.68 -32.24
CA PHE A 19 -9.81 -0.24 -31.37
C PHE A 19 -8.93 0.47 -30.33
N SER A 20 -8.45 1.68 -30.61
CA SER A 20 -7.62 2.44 -29.66
C SER A 20 -8.40 3.01 -28.47
N GLY A 21 -9.68 3.32 -28.61
CA GLY A 21 -10.49 3.92 -27.53
C GLY A 21 -10.86 2.95 -26.40
N CYS A 22 -11.06 1.67 -26.71
CA CYS A 22 -11.53 0.70 -25.72
C CYS A 22 -10.45 0.34 -24.69
N GLY A 23 -9.17 0.28 -25.07
CA GLY A 23 -8.06 -0.07 -24.19
C GLY A 23 -7.65 1.07 -23.25
N TYR A 24 -7.71 2.32 -23.72
CA TYR A 24 -7.30 3.50 -22.96
C TYR A 24 -8.14 3.69 -21.68
N ASN A 25 -9.45 3.70 -21.81
CA ASN A 25 -10.35 3.91 -20.67
C ASN A 25 -10.19 2.81 -19.61
N THR A 26 -10.01 1.57 -20.03
CA THR A 26 -9.79 0.44 -19.12
C THR A 26 -8.45 0.55 -18.41
N LEU A 27 -7.38 1.00 -19.10
CA LEU A 27 -6.08 1.26 -18.50
C LEU A 27 -6.18 2.33 -17.40
N GLN A 28 -6.85 3.44 -17.68
CA GLN A 28 -7.08 4.51 -16.70
C GLN A 28 -7.90 4.01 -15.50
N ALA A 29 -8.97 3.28 -15.74
CA ALA A 29 -9.81 2.73 -14.67
C ALA A 29 -9.04 1.75 -13.77
N LYS A 30 -8.18 0.91 -14.34
CA LYS A 30 -7.35 -0.02 -13.57
C LYS A 30 -6.23 0.71 -12.80
N ASP A 31 -5.59 1.73 -13.37
CA ASP A 31 -4.61 2.57 -12.67
C ASP A 31 -5.26 3.27 -11.47
N GLU A 32 -6.45 3.83 -11.64
CA GLU A 32 -7.19 4.46 -10.55
C GLU A 32 -7.59 3.45 -9.47
N SER A 33 -7.93 2.22 -9.85
CA SER A 33 -8.22 1.15 -8.90
C SER A 33 -6.98 0.78 -8.06
N VAL A 34 -5.78 0.77 -8.65
CA VAL A 34 -4.52 0.58 -7.92
C VAL A 34 -4.28 1.73 -6.94
N ASN A 35 -4.46 2.98 -7.38
CA ASN A 35 -4.31 4.16 -6.53
C ASN A 35 -5.29 4.13 -5.34
N ALA A 36 -6.53 3.73 -5.56
CA ALA A 36 -7.54 3.59 -4.51
C ALA A 36 -7.17 2.49 -3.50
N ALA A 37 -6.74 1.32 -3.99
CA ALA A 37 -6.29 0.22 -3.13
C ALA A 37 -5.04 0.60 -2.33
N TRP A 38 -4.11 1.34 -2.93
CA TRP A 38 -2.93 1.87 -2.23
C TRP A 38 -3.29 2.87 -1.13
N SER A 39 -4.22 3.78 -1.42
CA SER A 39 -4.72 4.74 -0.43
C SER A 39 -5.34 4.04 0.78
N GLU A 40 -6.03 2.92 0.57
CA GLU A 40 -6.58 2.13 1.67
C GLU A 40 -5.46 1.52 2.53
N VAL A 41 -4.40 0.96 1.91
CA VAL A 41 -3.22 0.47 2.64
C VAL A 41 -2.60 1.59 3.48
N GLN A 42 -2.39 2.78 2.89
CA GLN A 42 -1.84 3.95 3.59
C GLN A 42 -2.70 4.37 4.78
N ASN A 43 -4.02 4.43 4.61
CA ASN A 43 -4.96 4.78 5.67
C ASN A 43 -4.85 3.84 6.87
N GLN A 44 -4.71 2.52 6.63
CA GLN A 44 -4.56 1.56 7.72
C GLN A 44 -3.19 1.67 8.41
N TYR A 45 -2.13 1.91 7.66
CA TYR A 45 -0.80 2.16 8.24
C TYR A 45 -0.76 3.47 9.05
N GLN A 46 -1.41 4.54 8.55
CA GLN A 46 -1.54 5.79 9.30
C GLN A 46 -2.29 5.56 10.61
N ARG A 47 -3.43 4.85 10.57
CA ARG A 47 -4.20 4.51 11.78
C ARG A 47 -3.35 3.75 12.80
N ARG A 48 -2.51 2.81 12.35
CA ARG A 48 -1.56 2.11 13.22
C ARG A 48 -0.57 3.08 13.87
N ALA A 49 0.04 3.97 13.09
CA ALA A 49 0.99 4.96 13.58
C ALA A 49 0.36 5.94 14.59
N ASP A 50 -0.92 6.26 14.43
CA ASP A 50 -1.66 7.17 15.30
C ASP A 50 -2.00 6.54 16.67
N LEU A 51 -2.05 5.21 16.76
CA LEU A 51 -2.24 4.51 18.04
C LEU A 51 -0.97 4.50 18.90
N VAL A 52 0.21 4.61 18.29
CA VAL A 52 1.51 4.47 18.96
C VAL A 52 1.70 5.46 20.12
N PRO A 53 1.47 6.77 19.98
CA PRO A 53 1.66 7.69 21.09
C PRO A 53 0.83 7.36 22.33
N ASN A 54 -0.42 6.95 22.12
CA ASN A 54 -1.30 6.57 23.21
C ASN A 54 -0.82 5.30 23.90
N LEU A 55 -0.41 4.30 23.09
CA LEU A 55 0.13 3.05 23.62
C LEU A 55 1.40 3.28 24.42
N VAL A 56 2.36 4.06 23.90
CA VAL A 56 3.61 4.43 24.59
C VAL A 56 3.32 5.16 25.91
N ASN A 57 2.39 6.11 25.91
CA ASN A 57 2.04 6.87 27.11
C ASN A 57 1.46 5.98 28.21
N VAL A 58 0.57 5.05 27.86
CA VAL A 58 -0.01 4.14 28.84
C VAL A 58 1.05 3.17 29.36
N VAL A 59 1.84 2.55 28.49
CA VAL A 59 2.90 1.60 28.89
C VAL A 59 3.94 2.28 29.76
N LYS A 60 4.36 3.51 29.45
CA LYS A 60 5.34 4.28 30.23
C LYS A 60 4.90 4.49 31.68
N GLY A 61 3.61 4.58 31.94
CA GLY A 61 3.09 4.73 33.32
C GLY A 61 3.28 3.51 34.22
N TYR A 62 3.49 2.33 33.64
CA TYR A 62 3.62 1.06 34.36
C TYR A 62 5.00 0.41 34.21
N ALA A 63 5.63 0.58 33.04
CA ALA A 63 6.87 -0.09 32.64
C ALA A 63 8.01 0.93 32.47
N THR A 64 8.35 1.65 33.55
CA THR A 64 9.36 2.74 33.54
C THR A 64 10.77 2.25 33.19
N HIS A 65 11.07 0.98 33.37
CA HIS A 65 12.38 0.37 33.07
C HIS A 65 12.55 -0.07 31.61
N GLU A 66 11.49 0.04 30.80
CA GLU A 66 11.46 -0.40 29.40
C GLU A 66 11.77 0.74 28.41
N GLU A 67 12.59 1.70 28.82
CA GLU A 67 12.92 2.89 28.03
C GLU A 67 13.41 2.55 26.61
N LYS A 68 14.22 1.48 26.47
CA LYS A 68 14.74 1.05 25.17
C LYS A 68 13.62 0.64 24.22
N VAL A 69 12.66 -0.17 24.66
CA VAL A 69 11.56 -0.65 23.83
C VAL A 69 10.62 0.50 23.46
N LEU A 70 10.35 1.39 24.40
CA LEU A 70 9.54 2.60 24.15
C LEU A 70 10.21 3.53 23.13
N THR A 71 11.53 3.69 23.20
CA THR A 71 12.30 4.47 22.22
C THR A 71 12.26 3.82 20.85
N GLU A 72 12.50 2.50 20.75
CA GLU A 72 12.44 1.76 19.47
C GLU A 72 11.09 1.93 18.76
N VAL A 73 9.97 1.86 19.47
CA VAL A 73 8.63 2.06 18.89
C VAL A 73 8.44 3.51 18.42
N THR A 74 8.93 4.47 19.19
CA THR A 74 8.83 5.90 18.83
C THR A 74 9.67 6.23 17.61
N GLU A 75 10.89 5.69 17.52
CA GLU A 75 11.77 5.82 16.35
C GLU A 75 11.19 5.15 15.11
N ALA A 76 10.66 3.94 15.24
CA ALA A 76 10.00 3.24 14.13
C ALA A 76 8.81 4.05 13.58
N ARG A 77 8.02 4.68 14.48
CA ARG A 77 6.95 5.60 14.08
C ARG A 77 7.50 6.82 13.34
N ALA A 78 8.56 7.43 13.82
CA ALA A 78 9.17 8.59 13.17
C ALA A 78 9.73 8.23 11.78
N ASN A 79 10.35 7.06 11.63
CA ASN A 79 10.83 6.56 10.35
C ASN A 79 9.70 6.41 9.33
N VAL A 80 8.57 5.81 9.72
CA VAL A 80 7.39 5.70 8.85
C VAL A 80 6.84 7.07 8.46
N ALA A 81 6.70 7.98 9.43
CA ALA A 81 6.17 9.33 9.20
C ALA A 81 7.08 10.20 8.30
N GLY A 82 8.39 9.93 8.30
CA GLY A 82 9.37 10.64 7.47
C GLY A 82 9.38 10.23 6.00
N LEU A 83 8.73 9.12 5.63
CA LEU A 83 8.68 8.66 4.26
C LEU A 83 7.65 9.46 3.46
N LYS A 84 8.09 10.00 2.31
CA LYS A 84 7.17 10.52 1.31
C LYS A 84 6.51 9.36 0.59
N VAL A 85 5.20 9.27 0.70
CA VAL A 85 4.43 8.16 0.12
C VAL A 85 3.49 8.75 -0.93
N ASP A 86 4.06 9.04 -2.10
CA ASP A 86 3.35 9.51 -3.28
C ASP A 86 3.23 8.40 -4.34
N LYS A 87 2.70 8.74 -5.49
CA LYS A 87 2.52 7.79 -6.61
C LYS A 87 3.85 7.22 -7.15
N GLU A 88 4.96 7.94 -6.95
CA GLU A 88 6.28 7.50 -7.40
C GLU A 88 6.72 6.22 -6.69
N VAL A 89 6.31 6.03 -5.43
CA VAL A 89 6.60 4.80 -4.66
C VAL A 89 6.09 3.55 -5.38
N LEU A 90 4.95 3.63 -6.06
CA LEU A 90 4.34 2.49 -6.76
C LEU A 90 5.09 2.07 -8.04
N GLU A 91 5.96 2.93 -8.57
CA GLU A 91 6.69 2.72 -9.82
C GLU A 91 8.20 2.59 -9.60
N ASN A 92 8.66 2.74 -8.34
CA ASN A 92 10.07 2.72 -7.98
C ASN A 92 10.34 1.59 -6.98
N PRO A 93 11.01 0.50 -7.42
CA PRO A 93 11.29 -0.66 -6.57
C PRO A 93 12.05 -0.33 -5.29
N GLU A 94 13.00 0.61 -5.34
CA GLU A 94 13.80 0.98 -4.17
C GLU A 94 12.99 1.75 -3.14
N LEU A 95 12.13 2.68 -3.58
CA LEU A 95 11.25 3.43 -2.69
C LEU A 95 10.20 2.52 -2.08
N PHE A 96 9.63 1.61 -2.88
CA PHE A 96 8.66 0.64 -2.39
C PHE A 96 9.27 -0.30 -1.35
N LYS A 97 10.49 -0.79 -1.59
CA LYS A 97 11.25 -1.62 -0.65
C LYS A 97 11.53 -0.89 0.67
N LYS A 98 12.02 0.36 0.60
CA LYS A 98 12.24 1.19 1.81
C LYS A 98 10.96 1.37 2.62
N TYR A 99 9.83 1.57 1.93
CA TYR A 99 8.55 1.68 2.59
C TYR A 99 8.16 0.38 3.29
N GLN A 100 8.32 -0.78 2.63
CA GLN A 100 8.07 -2.09 3.24
C GLN A 100 8.96 -2.33 4.47
N GLU A 101 10.25 -2.04 4.37
CA GLU A 101 11.21 -2.19 5.47
C GLU A 101 10.82 -1.35 6.69
N ALA A 102 10.43 -0.09 6.49
CA ALA A 102 9.99 0.77 7.59
C ALA A 102 8.70 0.26 8.26
N GLN A 103 7.75 -0.26 7.47
CA GLN A 103 6.53 -0.85 7.99
C GLN A 103 6.81 -2.17 8.75
N ALA A 104 7.76 -2.98 8.29
CA ALA A 104 8.21 -4.20 8.98
C ALA A 104 8.92 -3.87 10.31
N GLN A 105 9.75 -2.83 10.34
CA GLN A 105 10.38 -2.33 11.58
C GLN A 105 9.33 -1.90 12.61
N MET A 106 8.28 -1.18 12.18
CA MET A 106 7.16 -0.79 13.05
C MET A 106 6.44 -2.01 13.62
N THR A 107 6.13 -3.01 12.78
CA THR A 107 5.50 -4.26 13.23
C THR A 107 6.37 -4.97 14.27
N SER A 108 7.68 -5.09 14.03
CA SER A 108 8.62 -5.71 14.95
C SER A 108 8.74 -4.97 16.27
N ALA A 109 8.80 -3.64 16.25
CA ALA A 109 8.88 -2.82 17.45
C ALA A 109 7.61 -2.94 18.30
N LEU A 110 6.42 -2.89 17.68
CA LEU A 110 5.15 -3.08 18.36
C LEU A 110 5.01 -4.47 18.96
N SER A 111 5.44 -5.52 18.24
CA SER A 111 5.44 -6.90 18.77
C SER A 111 6.34 -7.04 20.01
N ARG A 112 7.51 -6.41 20.00
CA ARG A 112 8.40 -6.38 21.19
C ARG A 112 7.77 -5.63 22.34
N LEU A 113 7.15 -4.48 22.10
CA LEU A 113 6.44 -3.73 23.12
C LEU A 113 5.35 -4.58 23.77
N LEU A 114 4.51 -5.24 22.98
CA LEU A 114 3.45 -6.11 23.49
C LEU A 114 4.03 -7.30 24.29
N ALA A 115 5.12 -7.92 23.83
CA ALA A 115 5.78 -9.01 24.54
C ALA A 115 6.30 -8.59 25.92
N VAL A 116 6.85 -7.40 26.03
CA VAL A 116 7.32 -6.85 27.33
C VAL A 116 6.15 -6.59 28.27
N THR A 117 5.00 -6.14 27.78
CA THR A 117 3.83 -5.85 28.63
C THR A 117 3.30 -7.11 29.36
N GLU A 118 3.65 -8.32 28.88
CA GLU A 118 3.29 -9.57 29.56
C GLU A 118 3.87 -9.67 30.98
N ASN A 119 4.96 -8.98 31.26
CA ASN A 119 5.61 -8.94 32.56
C ASN A 119 4.96 -7.96 33.56
N TYR A 120 3.95 -7.20 33.12
CA TYR A 120 3.30 -6.13 33.90
C TYR A 120 1.80 -6.40 34.11
N PRO A 121 1.41 -7.21 35.12
CA PRO A 121 0.00 -7.59 35.33
C PRO A 121 -0.96 -6.39 35.51
N ASP A 122 -0.48 -5.35 36.21
CA ASP A 122 -1.28 -4.15 36.46
C ASP A 122 -1.55 -3.36 35.16
N LEU A 123 -0.59 -3.33 34.24
CA LEU A 123 -0.79 -2.78 32.90
C LEU A 123 -1.80 -3.56 32.10
N LYS A 124 -1.73 -4.89 32.15
CA LYS A 124 -2.69 -5.77 31.46
C LYS A 124 -4.12 -5.64 32.01
N ALA A 125 -4.26 -5.28 33.29
CA ALA A 125 -5.53 -5.01 33.93
C ALA A 125 -6.10 -3.64 33.57
N ASN A 126 -5.26 -2.71 33.07
CA ASN A 126 -5.67 -1.36 32.68
C ASN A 126 -6.62 -1.41 31.48
N GLU A 127 -7.82 -0.81 31.61
CA GLU A 127 -8.86 -0.81 30.58
C GLU A 127 -8.39 -0.10 29.29
N GLN A 128 -7.75 1.06 29.44
CA GLN A 128 -7.24 1.83 28.29
C GLN A 128 -6.18 1.06 27.49
N PHE A 129 -5.30 0.33 28.18
CA PHE A 129 -4.32 -0.54 27.50
C PHE A 129 -5.00 -1.63 26.69
N ARG A 130 -5.98 -2.33 27.28
CA ARG A 130 -6.73 -3.38 26.58
C ARG A 130 -7.48 -2.85 25.36
N ASP A 131 -8.10 -1.69 25.48
CA ASP A 131 -8.79 -1.05 24.35
C ASP A 131 -7.83 -0.71 23.22
N LEU A 132 -6.64 -0.18 23.55
CA LEU A 132 -5.59 0.12 22.55
C LEU A 132 -5.06 -1.16 21.89
N GLN A 133 -4.89 -2.23 22.65
CA GLN A 133 -4.46 -3.53 22.12
C GLN A 133 -5.50 -4.08 21.13
N VAL A 134 -6.78 -4.07 21.48
CA VAL A 134 -7.88 -4.50 20.59
C VAL A 134 -7.92 -3.65 19.30
N GLN A 135 -7.74 -2.32 19.43
CA GLN A 135 -7.69 -1.43 18.28
C GLN A 135 -6.48 -1.72 17.39
N LEU A 136 -5.31 -2.01 17.98
CA LEU A 136 -4.09 -2.36 17.25
C LEU A 136 -4.27 -3.69 16.49
N GLU A 137 -4.76 -4.73 17.15
CA GLU A 137 -5.05 -6.04 16.52
C GLU A 137 -6.06 -5.91 15.38
N GLY A 138 -7.13 -5.13 15.59
CA GLY A 138 -8.11 -4.83 14.56
C GLY A 138 -7.52 -4.07 13.39
N THR A 139 -6.53 -3.19 13.63
CA THR A 139 -5.84 -2.45 12.58
C THR A 139 -4.88 -3.34 11.79
N GLU A 140 -4.14 -4.24 12.45
CA GLU A 140 -3.28 -5.24 11.77
C GLU A 140 -4.09 -6.15 10.84
N ASN A 141 -5.27 -6.61 11.26
CA ASN A 141 -6.15 -7.39 10.41
C ASN A 141 -6.63 -6.59 9.18
N ARG A 142 -6.93 -5.29 9.35
CA ARG A 142 -7.29 -4.42 8.21
C ARG A 142 -6.11 -4.16 7.29
N ILE A 143 -4.90 -3.99 7.83
CA ILE A 143 -3.66 -3.87 7.03
C ILE A 143 -3.49 -5.12 6.16
N SER A 144 -3.63 -6.31 6.74
CA SER A 144 -3.53 -7.57 6.00
C SER A 144 -4.56 -7.64 4.86
N THR A 145 -5.81 -7.32 5.15
CA THR A 145 -6.89 -7.30 4.14
C THR A 145 -6.63 -6.26 3.05
N ALA A 146 -6.22 -5.04 3.42
CA ALA A 146 -5.92 -3.97 2.46
C ALA A 146 -4.72 -4.34 1.57
N ARG A 147 -3.67 -4.96 2.13
CA ARG A 147 -2.53 -5.47 1.36
C ARG A 147 -2.95 -6.55 0.37
N THR A 148 -3.76 -7.52 0.77
CA THR A 148 -4.27 -8.57 -0.13
C THR A 148 -5.02 -7.95 -1.30
N ARG A 149 -5.94 -7.02 -1.03
CA ARG A 149 -6.68 -6.31 -2.07
C ARG A 149 -5.78 -5.51 -3.02
N TYR A 150 -4.76 -4.83 -2.48
CA TYR A 150 -3.77 -4.12 -3.28
C TYR A 150 -3.00 -5.08 -4.20
N VAL A 151 -2.52 -6.22 -3.66
CA VAL A 151 -1.81 -7.26 -4.42
C VAL A 151 -2.63 -7.74 -5.62
N GLU A 152 -3.90 -8.07 -5.41
CA GLU A 152 -4.82 -8.52 -6.44
C GLU A 152 -5.05 -7.45 -7.51
N THR A 153 -5.25 -6.19 -7.08
CA THR A 153 -5.50 -5.06 -7.97
C THR A 153 -4.28 -4.74 -8.83
N VAL A 154 -3.07 -4.77 -8.24
CA VAL A 154 -1.81 -4.58 -8.97
C VAL A 154 -1.56 -5.73 -9.94
N GLN A 155 -1.84 -6.97 -9.56
CA GLN A 155 -1.70 -8.12 -10.46
C GLN A 155 -2.60 -7.98 -11.68
N ASP A 156 -3.85 -7.59 -11.49
CA ASP A 156 -4.82 -7.36 -12.56
C ASP A 156 -4.38 -6.21 -13.49
N TYR A 157 -3.96 -5.08 -12.92
CA TYR A 157 -3.40 -3.96 -13.68
C TYR A 157 -2.15 -4.35 -14.46
N ASN A 158 -1.15 -4.95 -13.81
CA ASN A 158 0.10 -5.34 -14.43
C ASN A 158 -0.08 -6.38 -15.54
N THR A 159 -1.04 -7.28 -15.38
CA THR A 159 -1.41 -8.24 -16.42
C THR A 159 -1.98 -7.52 -17.63
N TYR A 160 -2.91 -6.60 -17.42
CA TYR A 160 -3.58 -5.85 -18.48
C TYR A 160 -2.62 -4.96 -19.26
N VAL A 161 -1.73 -4.23 -18.56
CA VAL A 161 -0.68 -3.37 -19.16
C VAL A 161 0.25 -4.14 -20.11
N ARG A 162 0.49 -5.44 -19.84
CA ARG A 162 1.39 -6.28 -20.61
C ARG A 162 0.71 -7.08 -21.73
N GLN A 163 -0.62 -7.11 -21.77
CA GLN A 163 -1.36 -7.82 -22.83
C GLN A 163 -1.37 -7.03 -24.14
N PHE A 164 -1.37 -7.73 -25.27
CA PHE A 164 -1.61 -7.13 -26.58
C PHE A 164 -3.14 -7.02 -26.83
N PRO A 165 -3.62 -5.91 -27.40
CA PRO A 165 -2.92 -4.72 -27.92
C PRO A 165 -2.63 -3.63 -26.85
N GLN A 166 -3.06 -3.77 -25.61
CA GLN A 166 -3.02 -2.76 -24.54
C GLN A 166 -1.58 -2.32 -24.22
N ALA A 167 -0.60 -3.23 -24.31
CA ALA A 167 0.81 -2.93 -24.10
C ALA A 167 1.34 -1.83 -25.03
N MET A 168 0.83 -1.74 -26.25
CA MET A 168 1.20 -0.66 -27.18
C MET A 168 0.61 0.69 -26.71
N THR A 169 -0.66 0.69 -26.31
CA THR A 169 -1.32 1.89 -25.77
C THR A 169 -0.63 2.35 -24.50
N ALA A 170 -0.37 1.45 -23.55
CA ALA A 170 0.31 1.74 -22.31
C ALA A 170 1.69 2.40 -22.53
N LYS A 171 2.47 1.86 -23.49
CA LYS A 171 3.77 2.42 -23.85
C LYS A 171 3.67 3.84 -24.41
N VAL A 172 2.68 4.12 -25.24
CA VAL A 172 2.47 5.44 -25.86
C VAL A 172 2.10 6.49 -24.81
N ILE A 173 1.25 6.12 -23.83
CA ILE A 173 0.80 7.03 -22.78
C ILE A 173 1.69 7.01 -21.53
N GLY A 174 2.79 6.26 -21.54
CA GLY A 174 3.79 6.23 -20.47
C GLY A 174 3.38 5.45 -19.21
N MET A 175 2.38 4.58 -19.30
CA MET A 175 1.97 3.72 -18.20
C MET A 175 2.96 2.56 -18.01
N LYS A 176 3.39 2.34 -16.76
CA LYS A 176 4.32 1.30 -16.35
C LYS A 176 3.64 0.29 -15.43
N THR A 177 4.26 -0.85 -15.24
CA THR A 177 3.88 -1.78 -14.18
C THR A 177 4.09 -1.15 -12.80
N LYS A 178 3.28 -1.55 -11.83
CA LYS A 178 3.37 -1.11 -10.44
C LYS A 178 4.04 -2.18 -9.59
N GLU A 179 4.73 -1.75 -8.56
CA GLU A 179 5.34 -2.62 -7.56
C GLU A 179 4.28 -3.31 -6.71
N ASN A 180 4.62 -4.50 -6.24
CA ASN A 180 3.70 -5.31 -5.43
C ASN A 180 4.37 -5.80 -4.16
N PHE A 181 3.57 -6.09 -3.13
CA PHE A 181 4.08 -6.74 -1.94
C PHE A 181 4.53 -8.15 -2.30
N SER A 182 5.78 -8.51 -1.94
CA SER A 182 6.23 -9.89 -1.93
C SER A 182 5.71 -10.60 -0.67
N ALA A 183 5.45 -11.91 -0.78
CA ALA A 183 5.32 -12.75 0.40
C ALA A 183 6.72 -12.88 1.03
N ASP A 184 6.80 -12.57 2.31
CA ASP A 184 7.97 -12.86 3.15
C ASP A 184 7.98 -14.34 3.51
#